data_d1f7ea9962f3c863bde95d2e3a0cd224
#
_entry.id   d1f7ea9962f3c863bde95d2e3a0cd224
#
_cell.length_a   1.000
_cell.length_b   1.000
_cell.length_c   1.000
_cell.angle_alpha   90.00
_cell.angle_beta   90.00
_cell.angle_gamma   90.00
#
_symmetry.space_group_name_H-M   'P 1'
#
loop_
_entity.id
_entity.type
_entity.pdbx_description
1 polymer ?
#
loop_
_entity_poly.entity_id
_entity_poly.type
_entity_poly.pdbx_seq_one_letter_code
_entity_poly.pdbx_strand_id
1 'polypeptide(L)'
;MKSTSMPSTRASTDDNGFPHDLEKGDQGARDRPTFSGKAVTSAGDDLGRKWMSHMDDTVPVSALSIPGTHDSAAFTHPWPFVATQRMSILQQLDAGIRYFDLRCGVKDDVAEMVHGPYLLDLQLSEVLSTMYAWLKTNPSEGLIVQIKEDRKTERSTIHFSQAIFKCISADSACWRTANSTPLLGELRGKIQLFRRYTGPSLYAYGIDVTQWQDNPSKPFTIFTRNSVQLTIQDHYNFSDPTSLPSLIAIKGGDVSGLLDRASRDINPDHWYLNFTSAFEFNLYYQLPPREIAIGGYNFFRWEEGMNPRLREYLLEHEGIHRYGIVAMDFPDVGSDDLISTLIKTNFEPQKDLRLAWTYCILALALLAMLMMAMLYPELLGYATQILCSPLLPGISCS
;
A
#
# COMPACT_ATOMS: atom_id res chain seq x y z
N MET A 1 -67.35 21.79 1.23
CA MET A 1 -67.58 22.35 2.57
C MET A 1 -66.37 22.18 3.43
N LYS A 2 -65.83 23.32 3.94
CA LYS A 2 -64.80 23.53 4.97
C LYS A 2 -63.42 22.87 4.70
N SER A 3 -62.36 23.43 4.12
CA SER A 3 -61.51 24.58 4.54
C SER A 3 -61.16 24.59 6.02
N THR A 4 -59.91 24.20 6.32
CA THR A 4 -59.18 24.79 7.44
C THR A 4 -57.68 24.83 7.10
N SER A 5 -57.15 26.03 7.23
CA SER A 5 -55.86 26.58 6.89
C SER A 5 -54.76 26.19 7.86
N MET A 6 -53.52 26.18 7.32
CA MET A 6 -52.24 26.23 8.06
C MET A 6 -52.07 27.47 8.92
N PRO A 7 -51.10 27.45 9.81
CA PRO A 7 -50.16 28.56 9.88
C PRO A 7 -48.74 28.20 9.59
N SER A 8 -48.17 29.03 8.76
CA SER A 8 -46.74 29.26 8.50
C SER A 8 -46.07 29.83 9.74
N THR A 9 -44.94 29.25 10.12
CA THR A 9 -43.94 29.97 10.91
C THR A 9 -42.59 29.93 10.18
N ARG A 10 -42.28 31.09 9.66
CA ARG A 10 -40.93 31.51 9.22
C ARG A 10 -40.03 31.56 10.46
N ALA A 11 -38.88 30.92 10.44
CA ALA A 11 -37.77 31.26 11.32
C ALA A 11 -36.58 31.66 10.44
N SER A 12 -36.08 32.81 10.77
CA SER A 12 -35.01 33.57 10.15
C SER A 12 -33.65 32.89 10.28
N THR A 13 -32.82 33.08 9.23
CA THR A 13 -31.37 32.97 9.22
C THR A 13 -30.74 34.01 10.12
N ASP A 14 -29.82 33.59 10.99
CA ASP A 14 -28.71 34.45 11.45
C ASP A 14 -27.48 33.60 11.75
N ASP A 15 -26.47 33.89 11.01
CA ASP A 15 -25.03 34.03 11.18
C ASP A 15 -24.33 33.47 12.43
N ASN A 16 -23.19 32.78 12.11
CA ASN A 16 -21.90 32.79 12.82
C ASN A 16 -21.84 32.37 14.28
N GLY A 17 -21.25 31.23 14.52
CA GLY A 17 -20.82 30.83 15.84
C GLY A 17 -20.13 29.47 15.89
N PHE A 18 -18.86 29.39 15.51
CA PHE A 18 -18.00 28.31 15.95
C PHE A 18 -17.67 28.50 17.44
N PRO A 19 -17.90 27.52 18.31
CA PRO A 19 -17.34 27.57 19.65
C PRO A 19 -15.86 27.16 19.58
N HIS A 20 -14.98 28.09 19.79
CA HIS A 20 -13.66 27.83 20.33
C HIS A 20 -13.85 27.51 21.82
N ASP A 21 -13.59 26.27 22.20
CA ASP A 21 -13.03 25.83 23.48
C ASP A 21 -12.96 24.30 23.45
N LEU A 22 -11.84 23.76 22.99
CA LEU A 22 -11.45 22.39 23.25
C LEU A 22 -10.41 22.40 24.37
N GLU A 23 -10.90 22.22 25.58
CA GLU A 23 -10.12 21.78 26.73
C GLU A 23 -9.26 20.59 26.33
N LYS A 24 -7.96 20.68 26.60
CA LYS A 24 -7.01 19.57 26.56
C LYS A 24 -7.38 18.54 27.64
N GLY A 25 -8.32 17.67 27.33
CA GLY A 25 -8.52 16.45 28.07
C GLY A 25 -7.44 15.45 27.71
N ASP A 26 -6.57 15.15 28.66
CA ASP A 26 -5.66 14.00 28.69
C ASP A 26 -6.50 12.71 28.55
N GLN A 27 -6.74 12.27 27.32
CA GLN A 27 -7.34 10.97 27.05
C GLN A 27 -6.21 9.97 27.07
N GLY A 28 -6.08 9.27 28.20
CA GLY A 28 -5.20 8.15 28.41
C GLY A 28 -5.10 7.26 27.18
N ALA A 29 -3.87 6.97 26.80
CA ALA A 29 -3.52 6.05 25.73
C ALA A 29 -4.25 4.73 25.96
N ARG A 30 -5.35 4.52 25.27
CA ARG A 30 -5.98 3.22 25.18
C ARG A 30 -4.99 2.32 24.48
N ASP A 31 -4.56 1.26 25.15
CA ASP A 31 -3.69 0.23 24.61
C ASP A 31 -4.20 -0.17 23.22
N ARG A 32 -3.49 0.29 22.20
CA ARG A 32 -3.68 -0.22 20.84
C ARG A 32 -3.29 -1.68 20.89
N PRO A 33 -4.08 -2.63 20.39
CA PRO A 33 -3.60 -3.98 20.19
C PRO A 33 -2.37 -3.88 19.27
N THR A 34 -1.19 -3.99 19.83
CA THR A 34 0.08 -3.99 19.08
C THR A 34 0.19 -5.34 18.40
N PHE A 35 -0.34 -5.45 17.20
CA PHE A 35 -0.01 -6.56 16.30
C PHE A 35 1.40 -6.32 15.75
N SER A 36 2.40 -6.45 16.61
CA SER A 36 3.79 -6.21 16.26
C SER A 36 4.40 -7.47 15.67
N GLY A 37 4.96 -7.34 14.48
CA GLY A 37 5.94 -8.31 13.97
C GLY A 37 7.19 -8.27 14.85
N LYS A 38 7.85 -9.41 15.06
CA LYS A 38 9.13 -9.49 15.76
C LYS A 38 10.13 -8.59 15.04
N ALA A 39 10.94 -7.83 15.79
CA ALA A 39 12.01 -7.02 15.22
C ALA A 39 12.84 -7.88 14.24
N VAL A 40 12.91 -7.46 12.98
CA VAL A 40 13.67 -8.18 11.95
C VAL A 40 15.15 -7.94 12.22
N THR A 41 15.84 -8.95 12.73
CA THR A 41 17.24 -8.84 13.18
C THR A 41 18.27 -8.89 12.06
N SER A 42 17.86 -9.12 10.79
CA SER A 42 18.76 -9.05 9.64
C SER A 42 18.04 -8.49 8.41
N ALA A 43 18.49 -7.34 7.95
CA ALA A 43 18.13 -6.79 6.64
C ALA A 43 18.92 -7.54 5.55
N GLY A 44 18.61 -8.83 5.34
CA GLY A 44 19.09 -9.59 4.21
C GLY A 44 18.00 -9.67 3.13
N ASP A 45 18.37 -10.16 1.95
CA ASP A 45 17.52 -10.32 0.75
C ASP A 45 16.20 -11.09 0.96
N ASP A 46 15.96 -11.61 2.15
CA ASP A 46 14.81 -12.47 2.51
C ASP A 46 13.57 -11.67 2.98
N LEU A 47 13.71 -10.36 3.35
CA LEU A 47 12.57 -9.57 3.82
C LEU A 47 11.51 -9.38 2.72
N GLY A 48 11.90 -9.27 1.45
CA GLY A 48 10.95 -9.23 0.34
C GLY A 48 10.21 -10.56 0.16
N ARG A 49 10.93 -11.64 -0.04
CA ARG A 49 10.36 -12.96 -0.39
C ARG A 49 9.59 -13.61 0.74
N LYS A 50 9.97 -13.43 2.02
CA LYS A 50 9.41 -14.14 3.16
C LYS A 50 9.02 -13.23 4.34
N TRP A 51 8.59 -12.01 4.05
CA TRP A 51 8.30 -11.05 5.10
C TRP A 51 7.18 -11.47 6.06
N MET A 52 6.19 -12.22 5.58
CA MET A 52 5.12 -12.73 6.45
C MET A 52 5.61 -13.79 7.44
N SER A 53 6.75 -14.46 7.18
CA SER A 53 7.33 -15.43 8.12
C SER A 53 7.75 -14.81 9.46
N HIS A 54 7.94 -13.49 9.49
CA HIS A 54 8.32 -12.73 10.69
C HIS A 54 7.11 -12.22 11.48
N MET A 55 5.89 -12.50 11.03
CA MET A 55 4.64 -12.07 11.65
C MET A 55 4.01 -13.20 12.46
N ASP A 56 3.22 -12.83 13.49
CA ASP A 56 2.48 -13.79 14.29
C ASP A 56 1.25 -14.34 13.54
N ASP A 57 0.94 -15.62 13.73
CA ASP A 57 -0.18 -16.30 13.10
C ASP A 57 -1.55 -15.74 13.51
N THR A 58 -1.63 -15.07 14.64
CA THR A 58 -2.88 -14.49 15.19
C THR A 58 -3.22 -13.11 14.62
N VAL A 59 -2.33 -12.53 13.82
CA VAL A 59 -2.57 -11.21 13.20
C VAL A 59 -3.67 -11.32 12.15
N PRO A 60 -4.75 -10.52 12.23
CA PRO A 60 -5.71 -10.41 11.14
C PRO A 60 -5.02 -9.85 9.89
N VAL A 61 -5.21 -10.50 8.74
CA VAL A 61 -4.54 -10.09 7.49
C VAL A 61 -4.94 -8.68 7.07
N SER A 62 -6.17 -8.25 7.39
CA SER A 62 -6.65 -6.88 7.18
C SER A 62 -5.88 -5.82 8.00
N ALA A 63 -5.19 -6.22 9.07
CA ALA A 63 -4.40 -5.31 9.90
C ALA A 63 -2.98 -5.08 9.39
N LEU A 64 -2.62 -5.67 8.27
CA LEU A 64 -1.29 -5.55 7.65
C LEU A 64 -1.24 -4.40 6.64
N SER A 65 -0.04 -3.87 6.43
CA SER A 65 0.32 -3.07 5.25
C SER A 65 0.81 -4.03 4.17
N ILE A 66 0.05 -4.17 3.09
CA ILE A 66 0.25 -5.21 2.09
C ILE A 66 0.62 -4.59 0.75
N PRO A 67 1.85 -4.77 0.26
CA PRO A 67 2.20 -4.37 -1.10
C PRO A 67 1.37 -5.15 -2.13
N GLY A 68 0.81 -4.43 -3.07
CA GLY A 68 0.02 -4.97 -4.17
C GLY A 68 0.34 -4.32 -5.49
N THR A 69 -0.13 -4.94 -6.56
CA THR A 69 -0.04 -4.42 -7.93
C THR A 69 -1.41 -4.28 -8.55
N HIS A 70 -1.62 -3.16 -9.26
CA HIS A 70 -2.77 -2.91 -10.10
C HIS A 70 -2.55 -3.58 -11.45
N ASP A 71 -3.61 -4.19 -12.04
CA ASP A 71 -3.51 -4.92 -13.31
C ASP A 71 -2.24 -5.80 -13.38
N SER A 72 -2.09 -6.66 -12.39
CA SER A 72 -0.83 -7.36 -12.07
C SER A 72 -0.23 -8.16 -13.21
N ALA A 73 -1.05 -8.59 -14.17
CA ALA A 73 -0.62 -9.35 -15.34
C ALA A 73 -0.22 -8.48 -16.55
N ALA A 74 -0.42 -7.15 -16.49
CA ALA A 74 -0.17 -6.26 -17.62
C ALA A 74 1.32 -5.83 -17.72
N PHE A 75 2.21 -6.81 -17.75
CA PHE A 75 3.66 -6.65 -17.92
C PHE A 75 4.16 -7.11 -19.30
N THR A 76 3.32 -7.81 -20.07
CA THR A 76 3.71 -8.40 -21.35
C THR A 76 3.46 -7.50 -22.54
N HIS A 77 2.53 -6.56 -22.42
CA HIS A 77 2.06 -5.76 -23.55
C HIS A 77 2.95 -4.54 -23.79
N PRO A 78 3.39 -4.29 -25.06
CA PRO A 78 4.36 -3.23 -25.36
C PRO A 78 3.74 -1.81 -25.37
N TRP A 79 2.40 -1.68 -25.44
CA TRP A 79 1.78 -0.37 -25.52
C TRP A 79 1.74 0.33 -24.17
N PRO A 80 2.26 1.58 -24.06
CA PRO A 80 2.44 2.28 -22.78
C PRO A 80 1.15 2.48 -21.96
N PHE A 81 -0.01 2.53 -22.62
CA PHE A 81 -1.31 2.68 -21.96
C PHE A 81 -1.92 1.35 -21.48
N VAL A 82 -1.31 0.23 -21.84
CA VAL A 82 -1.72 -1.11 -21.39
C VAL A 82 -0.78 -1.63 -20.33
N ALA A 83 0.51 -1.36 -20.45
CA ALA A 83 1.49 -1.80 -19.45
C ALA A 83 1.31 -1.03 -18.13
N THR A 84 1.10 -1.76 -17.04
CA THR A 84 1.04 -1.25 -15.67
C THR A 84 2.15 -1.83 -14.80
N GLN A 85 2.81 -2.89 -15.26
CA GLN A 85 3.87 -3.57 -14.54
C GLN A 85 5.07 -3.81 -15.45
N ARG A 86 6.28 -3.90 -14.85
CA ARG A 86 7.50 -4.38 -15.50
C ARG A 86 7.86 -5.79 -15.05
N MET A 87 7.59 -6.09 -13.79
CA MET A 87 7.88 -7.38 -13.19
C MET A 87 6.86 -8.44 -13.63
N SER A 88 7.34 -9.64 -13.98
CA SER A 88 6.49 -10.82 -14.11
C SER A 88 5.86 -11.19 -12.76
N ILE A 89 4.83 -12.03 -12.76
CA ILE A 89 4.17 -12.51 -11.53
C ILE A 89 5.19 -13.11 -10.55
N LEU A 90 6.14 -13.92 -11.02
CA LEU A 90 7.18 -14.49 -10.16
C LEU A 90 8.07 -13.41 -9.54
N GLN A 91 8.49 -12.42 -10.32
CA GLN A 91 9.31 -11.32 -9.83
C GLN A 91 8.54 -10.46 -8.80
N GLN A 92 7.24 -10.22 -9.03
CA GLN A 92 6.38 -9.52 -8.08
C GLN A 92 6.29 -10.28 -6.74
N LEU A 93 6.09 -11.60 -6.77
CA LEU A 93 6.08 -12.46 -5.58
C LEU A 93 7.41 -12.39 -4.81
N ASP A 94 8.53 -12.49 -5.53
CA ASP A 94 9.88 -12.43 -4.97
C ASP A 94 10.22 -11.05 -4.39
N ALA A 95 9.68 -9.98 -4.99
CA ALA A 95 9.84 -8.61 -4.50
C ALA A 95 9.02 -8.30 -3.22
N GLY A 96 8.05 -9.15 -2.85
CA GLY A 96 7.24 -8.96 -1.63
C GLY A 96 5.80 -8.58 -1.88
N ILE A 97 5.33 -8.55 -3.14
CA ILE A 97 3.92 -8.33 -3.47
C ILE A 97 3.08 -9.50 -2.95
N ARG A 98 1.94 -9.18 -2.30
CA ARG A 98 1.01 -10.18 -1.76
C ARG A 98 -0.44 -9.91 -2.15
N TYR A 99 -0.73 -8.78 -2.79
CA TYR A 99 -2.02 -8.53 -3.41
C TYR A 99 -1.86 -8.41 -4.92
N PHE A 100 -2.72 -9.11 -5.67
CA PHE A 100 -2.72 -9.15 -7.12
C PHE A 100 -4.12 -8.82 -7.65
N ASP A 101 -4.22 -7.75 -8.44
CA ASP A 101 -5.42 -7.38 -9.20
C ASP A 101 -5.37 -8.08 -10.56
N LEU A 102 -6.03 -9.24 -10.67
CA LEU A 102 -6.09 -10.03 -11.90
C LEU A 102 -7.37 -9.73 -12.66
N ARG A 103 -7.23 -9.26 -13.89
CA ARG A 103 -8.34 -8.94 -14.77
C ARG A 103 -8.43 -9.95 -15.90
N CYS A 104 -9.62 -10.51 -16.09
CA CYS A 104 -9.84 -11.61 -17.00
C CYS A 104 -11.00 -11.36 -17.96
N GLY A 105 -10.92 -12.01 -19.12
CA GLY A 105 -12.02 -12.29 -20.01
C GLY A 105 -12.10 -13.78 -20.28
N VAL A 106 -13.23 -14.28 -20.73
CA VAL A 106 -13.36 -15.68 -21.17
C VAL A 106 -13.56 -15.74 -22.67
N LYS A 107 -12.69 -16.50 -23.33
CA LYS A 107 -12.74 -16.72 -24.77
C LYS A 107 -12.51 -18.20 -25.07
N ASP A 108 -13.37 -18.77 -25.90
CA ASP A 108 -13.26 -20.19 -26.28
C ASP A 108 -13.14 -21.13 -25.04
N ASP A 109 -13.93 -20.87 -23.97
CA ASP A 109 -13.94 -21.56 -22.66
C ASP A 109 -12.65 -21.42 -21.82
N VAL A 110 -11.73 -20.54 -22.20
CA VAL A 110 -10.47 -20.26 -21.49
C VAL A 110 -10.52 -18.89 -20.82
N ALA A 111 -10.07 -18.80 -19.57
CA ALA A 111 -9.89 -17.54 -18.87
C ALA A 111 -8.56 -16.91 -19.28
N GLU A 112 -8.64 -15.85 -20.07
CA GLU A 112 -7.50 -15.07 -20.59
C GLU A 112 -7.26 -13.83 -19.72
N MET A 113 -6.00 -13.48 -19.49
CA MET A 113 -5.66 -12.21 -18.85
C MET A 113 -5.87 -11.06 -19.84
N VAL A 114 -6.49 -9.98 -19.33
CA VAL A 114 -6.83 -8.82 -20.17
C VAL A 114 -6.53 -7.51 -19.45
N HIS A 115 -6.37 -6.42 -20.21
CA HIS A 115 -6.46 -5.05 -19.71
C HIS A 115 -7.45 -4.30 -20.62
N GLY A 116 -8.67 -4.10 -20.14
CA GLY A 116 -9.77 -3.58 -20.94
C GLY A 116 -9.98 -4.41 -22.21
N PRO A 117 -9.87 -3.82 -23.42
CA PRO A 117 -10.06 -4.53 -24.68
C PRO A 117 -8.85 -5.38 -25.11
N TYR A 118 -7.70 -5.25 -24.45
CA TYR A 118 -6.45 -5.88 -24.88
C TYR A 118 -6.26 -7.24 -24.21
N LEU A 119 -5.92 -8.26 -25.01
CA LEU A 119 -5.43 -9.55 -24.52
C LEU A 119 -3.95 -9.42 -24.15
N LEU A 120 -3.54 -10.05 -23.07
CA LEU A 120 -2.17 -9.99 -22.56
C LEU A 120 -1.33 -11.21 -22.96
N ASP A 121 -1.85 -12.06 -23.87
CA ASP A 121 -1.22 -13.32 -24.31
C ASP A 121 -0.76 -14.20 -23.12
N LEU A 122 -1.57 -14.25 -22.09
CA LEU A 122 -1.35 -14.99 -20.86
C LEU A 122 -2.68 -15.51 -20.31
N GLN A 123 -2.72 -16.77 -19.88
CA GLN A 123 -3.90 -17.36 -19.29
C GLN A 123 -3.90 -17.28 -17.77
N LEU A 124 -5.09 -17.17 -17.17
CA LEU A 124 -5.24 -17.21 -15.72
C LEU A 124 -4.63 -18.49 -15.11
N SER A 125 -4.78 -19.64 -15.79
CA SER A 125 -4.19 -20.91 -15.36
C SER A 125 -2.66 -20.87 -15.23
N GLU A 126 -1.97 -20.14 -16.10
CA GLU A 126 -0.51 -19.97 -16.07
C GLU A 126 -0.08 -19.09 -14.91
N VAL A 127 -0.81 -17.98 -14.70
CA VAL A 127 -0.60 -17.08 -13.55
C VAL A 127 -0.76 -17.83 -12.24
N LEU A 128 -1.87 -18.60 -12.09
CA LEU A 128 -2.15 -19.35 -10.88
C LEU A 128 -1.15 -20.50 -10.68
N SER A 129 -0.72 -21.18 -11.73
CA SER A 129 0.33 -22.20 -11.64
C SER A 129 1.63 -21.65 -11.09
N THR A 130 2.02 -20.43 -11.51
CA THR A 130 3.18 -19.73 -10.96
C THR A 130 3.01 -19.43 -9.47
N MET A 131 1.83 -18.95 -9.05
CA MET A 131 1.52 -18.65 -7.64
C MET A 131 1.52 -19.93 -6.79
N TYR A 132 0.94 -21.04 -7.27
CA TYR A 132 0.93 -22.31 -6.56
C TYR A 132 2.33 -22.88 -6.37
N ALA A 133 3.16 -22.86 -7.43
CA ALA A 133 4.53 -23.33 -7.35
C ALA A 133 5.34 -22.49 -6.35
N TRP A 134 5.13 -21.17 -6.36
CA TRP A 134 5.81 -20.25 -5.45
C TRP A 134 5.38 -20.47 -3.99
N LEU A 135 4.07 -20.58 -3.69
CA LEU A 135 3.56 -20.85 -2.35
C LEU A 135 4.09 -22.17 -1.79
N LYS A 136 4.25 -23.20 -2.63
CA LYS A 136 4.82 -24.49 -2.24
C LYS A 136 6.24 -24.39 -1.68
N THR A 137 7.02 -23.44 -2.23
CA THR A 137 8.40 -23.18 -1.80
C THR A 137 8.49 -22.09 -0.72
N ASN A 138 7.41 -21.33 -0.52
CA ASN A 138 7.30 -20.26 0.48
C ASN A 138 6.04 -20.43 1.34
N PRO A 139 5.92 -21.53 2.10
CA PRO A 139 4.68 -21.90 2.81
C PRO A 139 4.34 -20.98 3.99
N SER A 140 5.26 -20.12 4.41
CA SER A 140 5.01 -19.07 5.43
C SER A 140 4.19 -17.90 4.88
N GLU A 141 4.13 -17.75 3.57
CA GLU A 141 3.51 -16.63 2.90
C GLU A 141 2.05 -16.93 2.55
N GLY A 142 1.26 -15.87 2.35
CA GLY A 142 -0.09 -15.94 1.88
C GLY A 142 -0.37 -14.86 0.84
N LEU A 143 -1.32 -15.09 -0.05
CA LEU A 143 -1.65 -14.16 -1.12
C LEU A 143 -3.11 -13.72 -1.03
N ILE A 144 -3.38 -12.53 -1.54
CA ILE A 144 -4.72 -12.03 -1.80
C ILE A 144 -4.82 -11.81 -3.30
N VAL A 145 -5.77 -12.48 -3.93
CA VAL A 145 -5.99 -12.36 -5.36
C VAL A 145 -7.40 -11.83 -5.61
N GLN A 146 -7.48 -10.64 -6.18
CA GLN A 146 -8.72 -10.14 -6.76
C GLN A 146 -8.85 -10.66 -8.18
N ILE A 147 -10.00 -11.24 -8.52
CA ILE A 147 -10.33 -11.60 -9.91
C ILE A 147 -11.51 -10.74 -10.35
N LYS A 148 -11.32 -10.00 -11.44
CA LYS A 148 -12.32 -9.12 -12.05
C LYS A 148 -12.69 -9.62 -13.44
N GLU A 149 -13.98 -9.66 -13.77
CA GLU A 149 -14.43 -9.74 -15.15
C GLU A 149 -14.27 -8.37 -15.81
N ASP A 150 -13.28 -8.21 -16.68
CA ASP A 150 -12.95 -6.95 -17.34
C ASP A 150 -13.26 -6.95 -18.84
N ARG A 151 -13.60 -8.11 -19.39
CA ARG A 151 -14.03 -8.30 -20.76
C ARG A 151 -15.16 -9.30 -20.83
N LYS A 152 -16.17 -9.01 -21.63
CA LYS A 152 -17.31 -9.90 -21.87
C LYS A 152 -16.85 -11.24 -22.45
N THR A 153 -17.52 -12.29 -22.00
CA THR A 153 -17.31 -13.66 -22.50
C THR A 153 -17.59 -13.75 -24.02
N GLU A 154 -16.66 -14.33 -24.75
CA GLU A 154 -16.71 -14.47 -26.21
C GLU A 154 -16.57 -15.95 -26.64
N ARG A 155 -17.39 -16.39 -27.57
CA ARG A 155 -17.37 -17.77 -28.16
C ARG A 155 -17.22 -18.87 -27.11
N SER A 156 -17.89 -18.74 -25.97
CA SER A 156 -17.76 -19.64 -24.84
C SER A 156 -19.08 -20.37 -24.57
N THR A 157 -19.00 -21.64 -24.19
CA THR A 157 -20.12 -22.48 -23.78
C THR A 157 -20.37 -22.38 -22.26
N ILE A 158 -19.45 -21.77 -21.51
CA ILE A 158 -19.51 -21.64 -20.06
C ILE A 158 -19.50 -20.15 -19.64
N HIS A 159 -20.09 -19.88 -18.47
CA HIS A 159 -20.06 -18.54 -17.87
C HIS A 159 -18.68 -18.21 -17.33
N PHE A 160 -18.37 -16.89 -17.22
CA PHE A 160 -17.13 -16.40 -16.62
C PHE A 160 -16.84 -17.06 -15.27
N SER A 161 -17.80 -17.03 -14.34
CA SER A 161 -17.65 -17.63 -13.01
C SER A 161 -17.31 -19.12 -13.03
N GLN A 162 -17.81 -19.86 -14.02
CA GLN A 162 -17.50 -21.28 -14.19
C GLN A 162 -16.08 -21.50 -14.71
N ALA A 163 -15.60 -20.64 -15.61
CA ALA A 163 -14.22 -20.67 -16.10
C ALA A 163 -13.23 -20.39 -14.95
N ILE A 164 -13.52 -19.36 -14.15
CA ILE A 164 -12.71 -19.06 -12.95
C ILE A 164 -12.73 -20.21 -11.95
N PHE A 165 -13.91 -20.81 -11.71
CA PHE A 165 -14.03 -21.96 -10.83
C PHE A 165 -13.20 -23.16 -11.29
N LYS A 166 -13.13 -23.44 -12.60
CA LYS A 166 -12.25 -24.49 -13.14
C LYS A 166 -10.77 -24.23 -12.79
N CYS A 167 -10.31 -22.97 -12.93
CA CYS A 167 -8.94 -22.60 -12.60
C CYS A 167 -8.65 -22.75 -11.10
N ILE A 168 -9.58 -22.33 -10.23
CA ILE A 168 -9.46 -22.47 -8.77
C ILE A 168 -9.46 -23.94 -8.34
N SER A 169 -10.33 -24.74 -8.96
CA SER A 169 -10.49 -26.16 -8.62
C SER A 169 -9.30 -27.02 -9.04
N ALA A 170 -8.45 -26.54 -9.93
CA ALA A 170 -7.23 -27.24 -10.34
C ALA A 170 -6.26 -27.48 -9.16
N ASP A 171 -6.25 -26.58 -8.17
CA ASP A 171 -5.54 -26.76 -6.90
C ASP A 171 -6.33 -26.10 -5.75
N SER A 172 -7.48 -26.68 -5.42
CA SER A 172 -8.41 -26.13 -4.42
C SER A 172 -7.81 -26.04 -3.02
N ALA A 173 -6.78 -26.82 -2.71
CA ALA A 173 -6.06 -26.78 -1.42
C ALA A 173 -5.30 -25.47 -1.22
N CYS A 174 -4.88 -24.82 -2.28
CA CYS A 174 -4.21 -23.52 -2.25
C CYS A 174 -5.17 -22.35 -2.05
N TRP A 175 -6.49 -22.57 -1.97
CA TRP A 175 -7.45 -21.47 -1.87
C TRP A 175 -8.16 -21.41 -0.53
N ARG A 176 -8.28 -20.20 -0.02
CA ARG A 176 -9.22 -19.84 1.03
C ARG A 176 -10.42 -19.14 0.39
N THR A 177 -11.52 -19.87 0.30
CA THR A 177 -12.74 -19.41 -0.38
C THR A 177 -13.80 -18.86 0.59
N ALA A 178 -13.47 -18.76 1.88
CA ALA A 178 -14.37 -18.19 2.88
C ALA A 178 -14.57 -16.69 2.67
N ASN A 179 -15.78 -16.22 2.94
CA ASN A 179 -16.14 -14.79 2.96
C ASN A 179 -15.96 -14.20 4.37
N SER A 180 -14.75 -14.28 4.90
CA SER A 180 -14.38 -13.72 6.22
C SER A 180 -12.92 -13.31 6.21
N THR A 181 -12.55 -12.37 7.08
CA THR A 181 -11.16 -11.97 7.28
C THR A 181 -10.35 -13.14 7.87
N PRO A 182 -9.26 -13.59 7.23
CA PRO A 182 -8.39 -14.62 7.79
C PRO A 182 -7.45 -14.04 8.86
N LEU A 183 -7.08 -14.87 9.81
CA LEU A 183 -5.84 -14.72 10.52
C LEU A 183 -4.67 -15.14 9.60
N LEU A 184 -3.47 -14.59 9.84
CA LEU A 184 -2.32 -14.89 9.00
C LEU A 184 -2.01 -16.39 8.95
N GLY A 185 -2.09 -17.09 10.08
CA GLY A 185 -1.92 -18.55 10.14
C GLY A 185 -2.90 -19.33 9.27
N GLU A 186 -4.13 -18.83 9.07
CA GLU A 186 -5.12 -19.45 8.17
C GLU A 186 -4.82 -19.22 6.68
N LEU A 187 -4.10 -18.11 6.39
CA LEU A 187 -3.75 -17.72 5.03
C LEU A 187 -2.42 -18.33 4.55
N ARG A 188 -1.53 -18.74 5.46
CA ARG A 188 -0.22 -19.29 5.10
C ARG A 188 -0.35 -20.45 4.11
N GLY A 189 0.44 -20.40 3.04
CA GLY A 189 0.44 -21.35 1.93
C GLY A 189 -0.82 -21.27 1.05
N LYS A 190 -1.68 -20.26 1.22
CA LYS A 190 -2.96 -20.15 0.53
C LYS A 190 -3.18 -18.79 -0.13
N ILE A 191 -4.20 -18.73 -0.95
CA ILE A 191 -4.69 -17.54 -1.64
C ILE A 191 -6.10 -17.21 -1.12
N GLN A 192 -6.31 -16.00 -0.60
CA GLN A 192 -7.63 -15.45 -0.32
C GLN A 192 -8.19 -14.83 -1.59
N LEU A 193 -9.36 -15.30 -2.02
CA LEU A 193 -10.06 -14.73 -3.18
C LEU A 193 -10.84 -13.48 -2.79
N PHE A 194 -10.61 -12.38 -3.52
CA PHE A 194 -11.50 -11.22 -3.62
C PHE A 194 -12.25 -11.33 -4.95
N ARG A 195 -13.56 -11.58 -4.88
CA ARG A 195 -14.39 -11.88 -6.05
C ARG A 195 -15.05 -10.61 -6.60
N ARG A 196 -14.55 -10.11 -7.73
CA ARG A 196 -15.11 -8.95 -8.46
C ARG A 196 -15.76 -9.38 -9.78
N TYR A 197 -16.57 -10.44 -9.70
CA TYR A 197 -17.39 -10.95 -10.81
C TYR A 197 -18.67 -11.56 -10.27
N THR A 198 -19.73 -11.56 -11.10
CA THR A 198 -21.02 -12.15 -10.79
C THR A 198 -21.14 -13.57 -11.34
N GLY A 199 -22.09 -14.34 -10.81
CA GLY A 199 -22.38 -15.69 -11.26
C GLY A 199 -23.33 -16.45 -10.32
N PRO A 200 -23.71 -17.68 -10.69
CA PRO A 200 -24.52 -18.54 -9.83
C PRO A 200 -23.89 -18.73 -8.45
N SER A 201 -24.73 -18.86 -7.42
CA SER A 201 -24.32 -19.02 -6.02
C SER A 201 -23.34 -20.18 -5.79
N LEU A 202 -23.40 -21.22 -6.61
CA LEU A 202 -22.46 -22.35 -6.59
C LEU A 202 -21.00 -21.92 -6.79
N TYR A 203 -20.75 -20.80 -7.47
CA TYR A 203 -19.42 -20.27 -7.76
C TYR A 203 -19.11 -18.97 -7.00
N ALA A 204 -19.92 -18.63 -5.99
CA ALA A 204 -19.80 -17.39 -5.22
C ALA A 204 -18.82 -17.54 -4.05
N TYR A 205 -17.57 -17.85 -4.35
CA TYR A 205 -16.51 -18.02 -3.35
C TYR A 205 -15.82 -16.70 -2.97
N GLY A 206 -15.13 -16.72 -1.84
CA GLY A 206 -14.26 -15.63 -1.37
C GLY A 206 -15.01 -14.43 -0.82
N ILE A 207 -14.27 -13.38 -0.56
CA ILE A 207 -14.80 -12.09 -0.12
C ILE A 207 -15.47 -11.42 -1.33
N ASP A 208 -16.75 -11.10 -1.17
CA ASP A 208 -17.58 -10.53 -2.22
C ASP A 208 -17.35 -9.03 -2.37
N VAL A 209 -16.74 -8.62 -3.48
CA VAL A 209 -16.48 -7.21 -3.80
C VAL A 209 -17.24 -6.79 -5.08
N THR A 210 -18.35 -7.47 -5.42
CA THR A 210 -19.15 -7.15 -6.62
C THR A 210 -19.83 -5.78 -6.59
N GLN A 211 -20.02 -5.18 -5.39
CA GLN A 211 -20.59 -3.84 -5.23
C GLN A 211 -19.55 -2.72 -5.46
N TRP A 212 -18.57 -2.99 -6.29
CA TRP A 212 -17.53 -2.02 -6.63
C TRP A 212 -18.10 -0.84 -7.41
N GLN A 213 -17.75 0.38 -6.96
CA GLN A 213 -18.10 1.61 -7.68
C GLN A 213 -17.04 1.94 -8.73
N ASP A 214 -17.47 2.31 -9.92
CA ASP A 214 -16.57 2.69 -11.00
C ASP A 214 -16.10 4.14 -10.83
N ASN A 215 -14.80 4.36 -10.81
CA ASN A 215 -14.16 5.68 -10.72
C ASN A 215 -14.75 6.64 -9.66
N PRO A 216 -14.91 6.22 -8.40
CA PRO A 216 -15.50 7.09 -7.39
C PRO A 216 -14.51 8.19 -6.99
N SER A 217 -14.97 9.45 -6.95
CA SER A 217 -14.15 10.59 -6.53
C SER A 217 -13.85 10.63 -5.02
N LYS A 218 -14.45 9.73 -4.24
CA LYS A 218 -14.22 9.56 -2.80
C LYS A 218 -14.17 8.09 -2.44
N PRO A 219 -13.42 7.69 -1.40
CA PRO A 219 -13.45 6.32 -0.92
C PRO A 219 -14.85 5.85 -0.56
N PHE A 220 -15.19 4.64 -0.95
CA PHE A 220 -16.46 3.99 -0.65
C PHE A 220 -16.23 2.69 0.12
N THR A 221 -17.27 2.18 0.80
CA THR A 221 -17.16 0.96 1.60
C THR A 221 -18.16 -0.09 1.11
N ILE A 222 -17.66 -1.29 0.84
CA ILE A 222 -18.46 -2.49 0.58
C ILE A 222 -18.66 -3.23 1.91
N PHE A 223 -19.90 -3.63 2.17
CA PHE A 223 -20.28 -4.45 3.33
C PHE A 223 -20.67 -5.84 2.84
N THR A 224 -19.93 -6.85 3.25
CA THR A 224 -20.26 -8.24 2.90
C THR A 224 -21.27 -8.82 3.89
N ARG A 225 -21.90 -9.93 3.52
CA ARG A 225 -22.90 -10.61 4.38
C ARG A 225 -22.34 -11.10 5.71
N ASN A 226 -21.03 -11.32 5.80
CA ASN A 226 -20.36 -11.81 7.02
C ASN A 226 -19.66 -10.69 7.79
N SER A 227 -20.16 -9.47 7.70
CA SER A 227 -19.67 -8.29 8.43
C SER A 227 -18.26 -7.83 8.01
N VAL A 228 -17.64 -8.43 6.99
CA VAL A 228 -16.39 -7.90 6.43
C VAL A 228 -16.68 -6.59 5.74
N GLN A 229 -15.90 -5.58 6.07
CA GLN A 229 -15.95 -4.25 5.47
C GLN A 229 -14.72 -4.06 4.60
N LEU A 230 -14.88 -3.46 3.43
CA LEU A 230 -13.76 -3.11 2.55
C LEU A 230 -13.94 -1.66 2.08
N THR A 231 -13.09 -0.77 2.57
CA THR A 231 -13.04 0.62 2.09
C THR A 231 -12.01 0.74 1.00
N ILE A 232 -12.43 1.29 -0.14
CA ILE A 232 -11.68 1.32 -1.39
C ILE A 232 -11.52 2.76 -1.84
N GLN A 233 -10.32 3.16 -2.22
CA GLN A 233 -10.00 4.33 -3.03
C GLN A 233 -9.59 3.84 -4.42
N ASP A 234 -10.40 4.17 -5.44
CA ASP A 234 -10.19 3.78 -6.85
C ASP A 234 -10.59 4.94 -7.79
N HIS A 235 -10.14 6.17 -7.45
CA HIS A 235 -10.27 7.34 -8.30
C HIS A 235 -9.12 7.34 -9.31
N TYR A 236 -9.37 6.88 -10.53
CA TYR A 236 -8.33 6.59 -11.50
C TYR A 236 -8.41 7.45 -12.76
N ASN A 237 -9.55 8.08 -13.05
CA ASN A 237 -9.75 8.95 -14.21
C ASN A 237 -10.45 10.25 -13.79
N PHE A 238 -9.96 11.38 -14.28
CA PHE A 238 -10.40 12.71 -13.88
C PHE A 238 -11.24 13.34 -14.99
N SER A 239 -12.35 13.98 -14.63
CA SER A 239 -13.35 14.51 -15.57
C SER A 239 -12.84 15.66 -16.44
N ASP A 240 -11.85 16.41 -15.95
CA ASP A 240 -11.25 17.52 -16.69
C ASP A 240 -9.83 17.17 -17.12
N PRO A 241 -9.37 17.66 -18.30
CA PRO A 241 -7.99 17.48 -18.73
C PRO A 241 -7.04 18.00 -17.67
N THR A 242 -6.27 17.10 -17.09
CA THR A 242 -5.47 17.39 -15.89
C THR A 242 -4.00 17.25 -16.24
N SER A 243 -3.22 18.30 -15.99
CA SER A 243 -1.76 18.22 -16.14
C SER A 243 -1.17 17.20 -15.17
N LEU A 244 -0.01 16.63 -15.48
CA LEU A 244 0.66 15.67 -14.61
C LEU A 244 0.79 16.18 -13.16
N PRO A 245 1.26 17.41 -12.86
CA PRO A 245 1.33 17.91 -11.50
C PRO A 245 -0.01 17.97 -10.78
N SER A 246 -1.08 18.39 -11.48
CA SER A 246 -2.42 18.48 -10.90
C SER A 246 -3.00 17.10 -10.63
N LEU A 247 -2.84 16.16 -11.56
CA LEU A 247 -3.26 14.78 -11.38
C LEU A 247 -2.56 14.13 -10.18
N ILE A 248 -1.23 14.26 -10.10
CA ILE A 248 -0.44 13.74 -8.99
C ILE A 248 -0.85 14.37 -7.65
N ALA A 249 -1.15 15.67 -7.63
CA ALA A 249 -1.59 16.35 -6.41
C ALA A 249 -2.94 15.81 -5.91
N ILE A 250 -3.94 15.67 -6.81
CA ILE A 250 -5.26 15.14 -6.46
C ILE A 250 -5.14 13.67 -6.03
N LYS A 251 -4.50 12.84 -6.85
CA LYS A 251 -4.33 11.41 -6.56
C LYS A 251 -3.53 11.18 -5.28
N GLY A 252 -2.48 11.97 -5.06
CA GLY A 252 -1.68 11.93 -3.83
C GLY A 252 -2.51 12.23 -2.59
N GLY A 253 -3.40 13.23 -2.66
CA GLY A 253 -4.34 13.55 -1.59
C GLY A 253 -5.35 12.41 -1.31
N ASP A 254 -5.90 11.79 -2.36
CA ASP A 254 -6.79 10.65 -2.23
C ASP A 254 -6.09 9.44 -1.57
N VAL A 255 -4.86 9.16 -1.99
CA VAL A 255 -4.05 8.05 -1.47
C VAL A 255 -3.67 8.29 -0.01
N SER A 256 -3.09 9.44 0.32
CA SER A 256 -2.67 9.76 1.70
C SER A 256 -3.86 9.81 2.66
N GLY A 257 -4.99 10.37 2.22
CA GLY A 257 -6.22 10.41 3.02
C GLY A 257 -6.75 9.03 3.39
N LEU A 258 -6.63 8.02 2.49
CA LEU A 258 -7.01 6.64 2.83
C LEU A 258 -5.97 5.95 3.71
N LEU A 259 -4.68 6.19 3.50
CA LEU A 259 -3.62 5.68 4.39
C LEU A 259 -3.81 6.19 5.82
N ASP A 260 -4.07 7.47 5.99
CA ASP A 260 -4.38 8.10 7.27
C ASP A 260 -5.62 7.50 7.96
N ARG A 261 -6.66 7.22 7.18
CA ARG A 261 -7.87 6.59 7.69
C ARG A 261 -7.58 5.15 8.13
N ALA A 262 -6.87 4.38 7.32
CA ALA A 262 -6.52 3.00 7.61
C ALA A 262 -5.65 2.89 8.86
N SER A 263 -4.65 3.79 9.02
CA SER A 263 -3.73 3.76 10.17
C SER A 263 -4.41 4.03 11.52
N ARG A 264 -5.56 4.71 11.52
CA ARG A 264 -6.33 5.01 12.73
C ARG A 264 -7.41 3.98 13.08
N ASP A 265 -7.76 3.11 12.13
CA ASP A 265 -8.80 2.10 12.35
C ASP A 265 -8.23 0.87 13.07
N ILE A 266 -8.92 0.42 14.10
CA ILE A 266 -8.57 -0.75 14.91
C ILE A 266 -9.46 -1.97 14.65
N ASN A 267 -10.48 -1.83 13.75
CA ASN A 267 -11.40 -2.93 13.46
C ASN A 267 -10.69 -4.03 12.64
N PRO A 268 -10.53 -5.26 13.14
CA PRO A 268 -9.85 -6.34 12.42
C PRO A 268 -10.62 -6.87 11.21
N ASP A 269 -11.92 -6.61 11.12
CA ASP A 269 -12.76 -7.02 9.98
C ASP A 269 -12.90 -5.94 8.91
N HIS A 270 -12.16 -4.85 9.06
CA HIS A 270 -12.19 -3.75 8.11
C HIS A 270 -10.93 -3.77 7.23
N TRP A 271 -11.08 -4.01 5.96
CA TRP A 271 -10.04 -3.96 4.96
C TRP A 271 -9.95 -2.57 4.33
N TYR A 272 -8.75 -2.17 3.98
CA TYR A 272 -8.47 -0.98 3.19
C TYR A 272 -7.76 -1.37 1.90
N LEU A 273 -8.22 -0.82 0.78
CA LEU A 273 -7.61 -1.05 -0.53
C LEU A 273 -7.44 0.29 -1.25
N ASN A 274 -6.21 0.64 -1.50
CA ASN A 274 -5.79 1.93 -1.98
C ASN A 274 -5.03 1.77 -3.30
N PHE A 275 -5.61 2.26 -4.40
CA PHE A 275 -4.96 2.25 -5.71
C PHE A 275 -4.17 3.54 -5.90
N THR A 276 -2.87 3.43 -6.19
CA THR A 276 -2.04 4.57 -6.59
C THR A 276 -2.13 4.85 -8.09
N SER A 277 -2.70 3.90 -8.84
CA SER A 277 -2.85 3.96 -10.29
C SER A 277 -3.83 5.02 -10.74
N ALA A 278 -3.54 5.63 -11.87
CA ALA A 278 -4.43 6.49 -12.63
C ALA A 278 -4.00 6.53 -14.10
N PHE A 279 -4.83 7.09 -14.96
CA PHE A 279 -4.47 7.41 -16.33
C PHE A 279 -5.25 8.62 -16.81
N GLU A 280 -4.72 9.32 -17.81
CA GLU A 280 -5.43 10.37 -18.53
C GLU A 280 -5.28 10.12 -20.01
N PHE A 281 -6.40 9.99 -20.71
CA PHE A 281 -6.40 9.77 -22.14
C PHE A 281 -7.52 10.57 -22.79
N ASN A 282 -7.18 11.71 -23.33
CA ASN A 282 -8.09 12.53 -24.14
C ASN A 282 -7.39 13.01 -25.41
N LEU A 283 -8.12 13.71 -26.27
CA LEU A 283 -7.60 14.17 -27.56
C LEU A 283 -6.39 15.11 -27.45
N TYR A 284 -6.28 15.84 -26.35
CA TYR A 284 -5.27 16.91 -26.17
C TYR A 284 -4.16 16.53 -25.22
N TYR A 285 -4.41 15.55 -24.32
CA TYR A 285 -3.49 15.20 -23.27
C TYR A 285 -3.58 13.71 -22.92
N GLN A 286 -2.43 13.06 -22.86
CA GLN A 286 -2.33 11.62 -22.63
C GLN A 286 -1.24 11.36 -21.60
N LEU A 287 -1.61 10.77 -20.48
CA LEU A 287 -0.70 10.35 -19.42
C LEU A 287 -0.81 8.84 -19.23
N PRO A 288 0.21 8.08 -19.67
CA PRO A 288 0.23 6.65 -19.45
C PRO A 288 0.46 6.32 -17.96
N PRO A 289 0.01 5.14 -17.49
CA PRO A 289 0.18 4.69 -16.11
C PRO A 289 1.61 4.84 -15.59
N ARG A 290 2.60 4.59 -16.45
CA ARG A 290 4.02 4.69 -16.08
C ARG A 290 4.43 6.11 -15.68
N GLU A 291 4.03 7.12 -16.42
CA GLU A 291 4.38 8.52 -16.10
C GLU A 291 3.73 8.98 -14.80
N ILE A 292 2.51 8.52 -14.53
CA ILE A 292 1.84 8.81 -13.26
C ILE A 292 2.52 8.08 -12.12
N ALA A 293 2.94 6.83 -12.32
CA ALA A 293 3.59 6.05 -11.27
C ALA A 293 4.97 6.60 -10.89
N ILE A 294 5.84 6.85 -11.87
CA ILE A 294 7.25 7.17 -11.63
C ILE A 294 7.59 8.65 -11.79
N GLY A 295 6.80 9.39 -12.53
CA GLY A 295 7.03 10.77 -12.92
C GLY A 295 7.29 10.94 -14.41
N GLY A 296 7.23 12.19 -14.84
CA GLY A 296 7.41 12.59 -16.23
C GLY A 296 7.78 14.05 -16.36
N TYR A 297 8.05 14.47 -17.59
CA TYR A 297 8.32 15.87 -17.86
C TYR A 297 7.01 16.65 -18.04
N ASN A 298 6.85 17.70 -17.24
CA ASN A 298 5.87 18.74 -17.47
C ASN A 298 6.61 19.97 -18.04
N PHE A 299 6.52 20.15 -19.36
CA PHE A 299 7.38 21.06 -20.13
C PHE A 299 8.87 20.74 -19.93
N PHE A 300 9.60 21.60 -19.22
CA PHE A 300 11.05 21.44 -18.98
C PHE A 300 11.39 20.96 -17.57
N ARG A 301 10.38 20.76 -16.71
CA ARG A 301 10.55 20.34 -15.32
C ARG A 301 10.15 18.89 -15.16
N TRP A 302 11.00 18.12 -14.49
CA TRP A 302 10.62 16.79 -14.01
C TRP A 302 9.61 16.91 -12.87
N GLU A 303 8.50 16.18 -12.97
CA GLU A 303 7.51 16.02 -11.92
C GLU A 303 7.56 14.60 -11.39
N GLU A 304 7.69 14.45 -10.08
CA GLU A 304 7.70 13.13 -9.43
C GLU A 304 6.32 12.50 -9.45
N GLY A 305 6.29 11.20 -9.75
CA GLY A 305 5.07 10.40 -9.79
C GLY A 305 4.60 9.94 -8.41
N MET A 306 3.62 9.03 -8.43
CA MET A 306 3.00 8.50 -7.21
C MET A 306 3.94 7.66 -6.36
N ASN A 307 4.85 6.87 -6.98
CA ASN A 307 5.74 5.97 -6.25
C ASN A 307 6.76 6.72 -5.38
N PRO A 308 7.51 7.73 -5.86
CA PRO A 308 8.36 8.56 -5.01
C PRO A 308 7.59 9.24 -3.89
N ARG A 309 6.42 9.82 -4.17
CA ARG A 309 5.58 10.51 -3.17
C ARG A 309 5.02 9.57 -2.12
N LEU A 310 4.59 8.37 -2.51
CA LEU A 310 4.17 7.36 -1.56
C LEU A 310 5.33 6.94 -0.65
N ARG A 311 6.52 6.75 -1.22
CA ARG A 311 7.71 6.43 -0.45
C ARG A 311 8.06 7.52 0.56
N GLU A 312 8.03 8.78 0.14
CA GLU A 312 8.27 9.93 1.02
C GLU A 312 7.26 9.95 2.18
N TYR A 313 5.96 9.81 1.87
CA TYR A 313 4.91 9.70 2.88
C TYR A 313 5.18 8.59 3.91
N LEU A 314 5.59 7.40 3.45
CA LEU A 314 5.88 6.27 4.33
C LEU A 314 7.10 6.52 5.24
N LEU A 315 8.11 7.24 4.74
CA LEU A 315 9.30 7.61 5.50
C LEU A 315 9.03 8.73 6.52
N GLU A 316 8.14 9.67 6.20
CA GLU A 316 7.73 10.73 7.12
C GLU A 316 6.87 10.20 8.28
N HIS A 317 6.21 9.05 8.09
CA HIS A 317 5.36 8.40 9.07
C HIS A 317 6.02 7.11 9.56
N GLU A 318 7.19 7.24 10.22
CA GLU A 318 7.91 6.09 10.76
C GLU A 318 7.12 5.36 11.86
N GLY A 319 7.29 4.04 11.94
CA GLY A 319 6.70 3.18 12.96
C GLY A 319 5.79 2.11 12.40
N ILE A 320 5.07 1.42 13.30
CA ILE A 320 4.10 0.41 12.91
C ILE A 320 2.81 1.09 12.48
N HIS A 321 2.44 0.87 11.23
CA HIS A 321 1.22 1.38 10.67
C HIS A 321 0.44 0.28 9.94
N ARG A 322 -0.87 0.35 10.05
CA ARG A 322 -1.80 -0.42 9.26
C ARG A 322 -2.25 0.43 8.08
N TYR A 323 -1.68 0.20 6.91
CA TYR A 323 -2.10 0.92 5.71
C TYR A 323 -3.07 0.12 4.83
N GLY A 324 -3.27 -1.17 5.14
CA GLY A 324 -4.04 -2.06 4.29
C GLY A 324 -3.32 -2.42 3.01
N ILE A 325 -4.06 -2.73 1.97
CA ILE A 325 -3.52 -3.08 0.65
C ILE A 325 -3.25 -1.80 -0.13
N VAL A 326 -2.04 -1.67 -0.66
CA VAL A 326 -1.66 -0.58 -1.57
C VAL A 326 -1.32 -1.17 -2.92
N ALA A 327 -2.23 -0.99 -3.90
CA ALA A 327 -2.10 -1.51 -5.25
C ALA A 327 -1.44 -0.48 -6.15
N MET A 328 -0.27 -0.80 -6.69
CA MET A 328 0.64 0.13 -7.35
C MET A 328 0.89 -0.25 -8.82
N ASP A 329 1.19 0.76 -9.63
CA ASP A 329 1.79 0.58 -10.95
C ASP A 329 3.31 0.71 -10.84
N PHE A 330 4.06 -0.14 -11.54
CA PHE A 330 5.53 -0.12 -11.62
C PHE A 330 6.23 0.11 -10.27
N PRO A 331 5.91 -0.62 -9.17
CA PRO A 331 6.45 -0.33 -7.84
C PRO A 331 7.95 -0.57 -7.71
N ASP A 332 8.57 -1.20 -8.71
CA ASP A 332 10.00 -1.48 -8.83
C ASP A 332 10.76 -0.43 -9.65
N VAL A 333 10.09 0.67 -10.05
CA VAL A 333 10.66 1.72 -10.89
C VAL A 333 10.53 3.07 -10.19
N GLY A 334 11.60 3.87 -10.25
CA GLY A 334 11.63 5.23 -9.68
C GLY A 334 11.83 5.29 -8.16
N SER A 335 11.74 4.16 -7.46
CA SER A 335 11.99 4.01 -6.03
C SER A 335 12.31 2.56 -5.73
N ASP A 336 13.57 2.17 -5.79
CA ASP A 336 14.01 0.77 -5.69
C ASP A 336 13.63 0.08 -4.36
N ASP A 337 13.30 0.85 -3.32
CA ASP A 337 12.96 0.37 -1.99
C ASP A 337 11.49 0.59 -1.58
N LEU A 338 10.60 1.07 -2.48
CA LEU A 338 9.21 1.37 -2.15
C LEU A 338 8.47 0.16 -1.54
N ILE A 339 8.57 -1.01 -2.19
CA ILE A 339 7.94 -2.25 -1.71
C ILE A 339 8.46 -2.59 -0.31
N SER A 340 9.79 -2.56 -0.12
CA SER A 340 10.40 -2.87 1.17
C SER A 340 10.07 -1.82 2.24
N THR A 341 9.93 -0.55 1.87
CA THR A 341 9.51 0.52 2.78
C THR A 341 8.08 0.29 3.27
N LEU A 342 7.16 -0.08 2.37
CA LEU A 342 5.79 -0.43 2.77
C LEU A 342 5.75 -1.69 3.65
N ILE A 343 6.54 -2.72 3.33
CA ILE A 343 6.65 -3.93 4.17
C ILE A 343 7.14 -3.57 5.58
N LYS A 344 8.14 -2.70 5.70
CA LYS A 344 8.74 -2.31 6.99
C LYS A 344 7.74 -1.67 7.95
N THR A 345 6.67 -1.04 7.45
CA THR A 345 5.63 -0.46 8.31
C THR A 345 4.84 -1.49 9.13
N ASN A 346 4.99 -2.79 8.85
CA ASN A 346 4.45 -3.88 9.67
C ASN A 346 5.33 -4.22 10.89
N PHE A 347 6.53 -3.67 10.98
CA PHE A 347 7.53 -4.04 11.98
C PHE A 347 7.96 -2.84 12.83
N GLU A 348 8.43 -3.10 14.05
CA GLU A 348 9.03 -2.04 14.85
C GLU A 348 10.31 -1.52 14.16
N PRO A 349 10.53 -0.19 14.15
CA PRO A 349 11.76 0.37 13.64
C PRO A 349 12.94 -0.28 14.36
N GLN A 350 13.91 -0.75 13.62
CA GLN A 350 15.16 -1.19 14.22
C GLN A 350 15.79 0.00 14.94
N LYS A 351 15.90 -0.09 16.27
CA LYS A 351 16.71 0.86 17.02
C LYS A 351 18.14 0.71 16.51
N ASP A 352 18.65 1.75 15.88
CA ASP A 352 20.03 1.73 15.42
C ASP A 352 20.98 1.74 16.60
N LEU A 353 21.23 0.52 17.12
CA LEU A 353 22.15 0.30 18.24
C LEU A 353 23.55 0.88 17.93
N ARG A 354 23.93 0.98 16.65
CA ARG A 354 25.22 1.57 16.26
C ARG A 354 25.24 3.06 16.60
N LEU A 355 24.16 3.78 16.29
CA LEU A 355 24.04 5.19 16.62
C LEU A 355 24.06 5.41 18.14
N ALA A 356 23.29 4.60 18.87
CA ALA A 356 23.28 4.62 20.33
C ALA A 356 24.66 4.32 20.92
N TRP A 357 25.37 3.30 20.42
CA TRP A 357 26.76 3.02 20.81
C TRP A 357 27.71 4.14 20.48
N THR A 358 27.56 4.78 19.32
CA THR A 358 28.39 5.94 18.92
C THR A 358 28.19 7.12 19.89
N TYR A 359 26.94 7.44 20.25
CA TYR A 359 26.66 8.46 21.25
C TYR A 359 27.19 8.08 22.65
N CYS A 360 27.06 6.84 23.07
CA CYS A 360 27.63 6.36 24.33
C CYS A 360 29.17 6.50 24.34
N ILE A 361 29.85 6.11 23.26
CA ILE A 361 31.30 6.24 23.15
C ILE A 361 31.73 7.70 23.18
N LEU A 362 31.04 8.59 22.45
CA LEU A 362 31.32 10.02 22.46
C LEU A 362 31.08 10.64 23.83
N ALA A 363 30.02 10.26 24.53
CA ALA A 363 29.72 10.74 25.88
C ALA A 363 30.79 10.27 26.88
N LEU A 364 31.23 9.00 26.80
CA LEU A 364 32.31 8.46 27.64
C LEU A 364 33.65 9.14 27.35
N ALA A 365 33.97 9.42 26.08
CA ALA A 365 35.17 10.14 25.69
C ALA A 365 35.17 11.58 26.23
N LEU A 366 34.01 12.24 26.13
CA LEU A 366 33.86 13.60 26.70
C LEU A 366 34.01 13.62 28.22
N LEU A 367 33.41 12.65 28.89
CA LEU A 367 33.53 12.48 30.36
C LEU A 367 34.96 12.20 30.75
N ALA A 368 35.69 11.35 30.04
CA ALA A 368 37.10 11.07 30.25
C ALA A 368 37.97 12.33 30.03
N MET A 369 37.70 13.11 29.01
CA MET A 369 38.39 14.38 28.77
C MET A 369 38.15 15.41 29.92
N LEU A 370 36.90 15.50 30.40
CA LEU A 370 36.55 16.36 31.54
C LEU A 370 37.25 15.89 32.85
N MET A 371 37.26 14.61 33.10
CA MET A 371 37.99 14.05 34.25
C MET A 371 39.48 14.28 34.15
N MET A 372 40.09 14.10 32.97
CA MET A 372 41.51 14.41 32.75
C MET A 372 41.80 15.90 32.98
N ALA A 373 40.92 16.82 32.48
CA ALA A 373 41.06 18.23 32.74
C ALA A 373 40.94 18.60 34.20
N MET A 374 40.12 17.92 35.00
CA MET A 374 39.98 18.14 36.43
C MET A 374 41.17 17.57 37.26
N LEU A 375 41.66 16.39 36.87
CA LEU A 375 42.76 15.73 37.59
C LEU A 375 44.12 16.29 37.23
N TYR A 376 44.29 16.85 36.01
CA TYR A 376 45.55 17.36 35.52
C TYR A 376 45.37 18.75 34.91
N PRO A 377 45.01 19.78 35.69
CA PRO A 377 44.81 21.13 35.21
C PRO A 377 46.06 21.74 34.55
N GLU A 378 47.23 21.21 34.88
CA GLU A 378 48.49 21.66 34.26
C GLU A 378 48.60 21.28 32.80
N LEU A 379 47.95 20.19 32.36
CA LEU A 379 47.91 19.79 30.94
C LEU A 379 47.07 20.75 30.08
N LEU A 380 46.04 21.37 30.66
CA LEU A 380 45.26 22.42 29.98
C LEU A 380 46.10 23.64 29.68
N GLY A 381 46.98 24.02 30.61
CA GLY A 381 47.93 25.12 30.43
C GLY A 381 48.92 24.86 29.30
N TYR A 382 49.40 23.63 29.17
CA TYR A 382 50.28 23.23 28.04
C TYR A 382 49.55 23.26 26.71
N ALA A 383 48.29 22.75 26.64
CA ALA A 383 47.48 22.76 25.41
C ALA A 383 47.20 24.19 24.93
N THR A 384 46.88 25.11 25.83
CA THR A 384 46.68 26.54 25.48
C THR A 384 47.98 27.19 25.04
N GLN A 385 49.13 26.84 25.64
CA GLN A 385 50.43 27.31 25.20
C GLN A 385 50.83 26.81 23.78
N ILE A 386 50.49 25.57 23.44
CA ILE A 386 50.76 25.04 22.10
C ILE A 386 49.85 25.69 21.06
N LEU A 387 48.57 25.91 21.36
CA LEU A 387 47.59 26.54 20.47
C LEU A 387 47.89 28.04 20.26
N CYS A 388 48.51 28.69 21.26
CA CYS A 388 48.91 30.13 21.18
C CYS A 388 50.39 30.29 20.77
N SER A 389 51.06 29.22 20.32
CA SER A 389 52.45 29.34 19.84
C SER A 389 52.48 29.99 18.47
N PRO A 390 53.51 30.83 18.18
CA PRO A 390 53.61 31.58 16.92
C PRO A 390 53.84 30.71 15.67
N LEU A 391 53.81 29.36 15.81
CA LEU A 391 53.95 28.42 14.70
C LEU A 391 52.63 28.14 13.96
N LEU A 392 51.46 28.63 14.45
CA LEU A 392 50.17 28.56 13.74
C LEU A 392 49.60 29.98 13.56
N PRO A 393 49.93 30.68 12.47
CA PRO A 393 49.39 32.00 12.21
C PRO A 393 47.90 31.93 11.87
N GLY A 394 47.03 32.43 12.75
CA GLY A 394 45.59 32.56 12.47
C GLY A 394 44.64 32.50 13.66
N ILE A 395 45.09 32.19 14.87
CA ILE A 395 44.22 32.16 16.05
C ILE A 395 44.64 33.32 17.00
N SER A 396 43.82 34.37 17.10
CA SER A 396 44.02 35.43 18.08
C SER A 396 43.41 35.00 19.40
N CYS A 397 44.23 34.83 20.44
CA CYS A 397 43.78 34.63 21.81
C CYS A 397 43.47 36.03 22.39
N SER A 398 42.19 36.42 22.52
CA SER A 398 41.69 37.55 23.31
C SER A 398 40.95 37.00 24.53
#